data_3a5a6188acfb8a40510f50a6f7dfc90c
#
_entry.id   3a5a6188acfb8a40510f50a6f7dfc90c
#
_cell.length_a   1.000
_cell.length_b   1.000
_cell.length_c   1.000
_cell.angle_alpha   90.00
_cell.angle_beta   90.00
_cell.angle_gamma   90.00
#
_symmetry.space_group_name_H-M   'P 1'
#
loop_
_entity.id
_entity.type
_entity.pdbx_description
1 polymer ?
#
loop_
_entity_poly.entity_id
_entity_poly.type
_entity_poly.pdbx_seq_one_letter_code
_entity_poly.pdbx_strand_id
1 'polypeptide(L)'
;MGCVCTQDNHQLELKNEFSQNQNDVKEKFLHNKNLLNALIKLQAIIKGRYVRNNLKKDVSKDESITFKYINTEKIDQNELQELFDKYPPLDDGVEVEVRSPAEFSNKVIYFGEWDKVNNLRHGRGIQIWSDGAKFLGCWKNGKACGKGKLIHSDGDIYEGDWKDDKPWGYGKYLHLDGTKYEGEWKDDKQHGKGKEVWPDGTSYEGEYVDGKKQGMGIFRWHDKSMYEGQFLNSNIHGKGKYIFADGREYDGEWFNNKLQGKGRFKWPDGRIYTGEYLNDKKDGKGLFEWPDGKKYYGEWKNGKQHGYGESYIVADKIWKKGIWENGIRKEWIDENKNENAKNENARNEQK
;
A
#
# COMPACT_ATOMS: atom_id res chain seq x y z
N MET A 1 40.54 -40.96 -35.34
CA MET A 1 39.81 -41.63 -34.25
C MET A 1 39.42 -40.50 -33.30
N GLY A 2 38.29 -40.02 -33.14
CA GLY A 2 36.94 -40.44 -33.24
C GLY A 2 36.22 -39.59 -32.22
N CYS A 3 35.53 -38.50 -32.62
CA CYS A 3 34.64 -37.73 -31.78
C CYS A 3 33.21 -37.92 -32.33
N VAL A 4 32.56 -38.95 -31.82
CA VAL A 4 31.13 -39.16 -32.02
C VAL A 4 30.61 -39.54 -30.64
N CYS A 5 29.91 -38.65 -29.95
CA CYS A 5 28.96 -38.90 -28.82
C CYS A 5 28.57 -37.61 -28.06
N THR A 6 28.13 -36.56 -28.76
CA THR A 6 27.45 -35.40 -28.06
C THR A 6 26.17 -34.93 -28.75
N GLN A 7 25.79 -35.51 -29.87
CA GLN A 7 24.54 -35.14 -30.55
C GLN A 7 23.30 -35.96 -30.12
N ASP A 8 23.48 -37.18 -29.61
CA ASP A 8 22.35 -38.05 -29.27
C ASP A 8 21.68 -37.69 -27.93
N ASN A 9 22.43 -37.15 -26.96
CA ASN A 9 21.86 -36.77 -25.66
C ASN A 9 20.95 -35.53 -25.77
N HIS A 10 21.30 -34.55 -26.62
CA HIS A 10 20.51 -33.36 -26.79
C HIS A 10 19.18 -33.63 -27.55
N GLN A 11 19.18 -34.62 -28.47
CA GLN A 11 17.94 -35.04 -29.13
C GLN A 11 17.02 -35.88 -28.24
N LEU A 12 17.57 -36.60 -27.25
CA LEU A 12 16.78 -37.33 -26.26
C LEU A 12 16.16 -36.39 -25.22
N GLU A 13 16.88 -35.35 -24.78
CA GLU A 13 16.32 -34.30 -23.88
C GLU A 13 15.19 -33.51 -24.56
N LEU A 14 15.38 -33.06 -25.80
CA LEU A 14 14.34 -32.38 -26.57
C LEU A 14 13.12 -33.26 -26.86
N LYS A 15 13.29 -34.56 -27.05
CA LYS A 15 12.15 -35.49 -27.21
C LYS A 15 11.41 -35.72 -25.90
N ASN A 16 12.09 -35.73 -24.77
CA ASN A 16 11.50 -35.86 -23.44
C ASN A 16 10.73 -34.57 -23.02
N GLU A 17 11.29 -33.40 -23.29
CA GLU A 17 10.57 -32.12 -23.08
C GLU A 17 9.34 -31.97 -24.00
N PHE A 18 9.45 -32.44 -25.26
CA PHE A 18 8.31 -32.42 -26.19
C PHE A 18 7.19 -33.39 -25.80
N SER A 19 7.56 -34.57 -25.23
CA SER A 19 6.59 -35.56 -24.74
C SER A 19 5.93 -35.13 -23.44
N GLN A 20 6.67 -34.47 -22.53
CA GLN A 20 6.13 -33.87 -21.31
C GLN A 20 5.16 -32.74 -21.64
N ASN A 21 5.51 -31.84 -22.55
CA ASN A 21 4.64 -30.77 -23.00
C ASN A 21 3.36 -31.29 -23.71
N GLN A 22 3.44 -32.41 -24.45
CA GLN A 22 2.24 -33.03 -25.04
C GLN A 22 1.34 -33.70 -24.01
N ASN A 23 1.89 -34.25 -22.93
CA ASN A 23 1.11 -34.82 -21.84
C ASN A 23 0.42 -33.71 -21.01
N ASP A 24 1.12 -32.62 -20.72
CA ASP A 24 0.55 -31.42 -20.06
C ASP A 24 -0.58 -30.80 -20.89
N VAL A 25 -0.42 -30.72 -22.22
CA VAL A 25 -1.48 -30.23 -23.12
C VAL A 25 -2.65 -31.20 -23.17
N LYS A 26 -2.39 -32.54 -23.16
CA LYS A 26 -3.46 -33.55 -23.10
C LYS A 26 -4.22 -33.54 -21.77
N GLU A 27 -3.51 -33.40 -20.65
CA GLU A 27 -4.14 -33.28 -19.34
C GLU A 27 -4.97 -31.99 -19.23
N LYS A 28 -4.43 -30.86 -19.70
CA LYS A 28 -5.20 -29.59 -19.80
C LYS A 28 -6.41 -29.73 -20.71
N PHE A 29 -6.30 -30.46 -21.83
CA PHE A 29 -7.43 -30.71 -22.75
C PHE A 29 -8.47 -31.64 -22.14
N LEU A 30 -8.05 -32.68 -21.38
CA LEU A 30 -8.94 -33.60 -20.67
C LEU A 30 -9.65 -32.87 -19.51
N HIS A 31 -8.94 -31.98 -18.80
CA HIS A 31 -9.49 -31.13 -17.75
C HIS A 31 -10.53 -30.15 -18.33
N ASN A 32 -10.21 -29.48 -19.45
CA ASN A 32 -11.17 -28.64 -20.20
C ASN A 32 -12.37 -29.43 -20.70
N LYS A 33 -12.20 -30.69 -21.11
CA LYS A 33 -13.30 -31.54 -21.57
C LYS A 33 -14.22 -31.90 -20.39
N ASN A 34 -13.69 -32.14 -19.21
CA ASN A 34 -14.49 -32.36 -18.00
C ASN A 34 -15.22 -31.08 -17.56
N LEU A 35 -14.56 -29.93 -17.71
CA LEU A 35 -15.16 -28.61 -17.50
C LEU A 35 -16.29 -28.33 -18.50
N LEU A 36 -16.03 -28.60 -19.78
CA LEU A 36 -17.05 -28.46 -20.83
C LEU A 36 -18.24 -29.39 -20.60
N ASN A 37 -17.99 -30.62 -20.13
CA ASN A 37 -19.04 -31.54 -19.74
C ASN A 37 -19.83 -31.10 -18.50
N ALA A 38 -19.16 -30.44 -17.51
CA ALA A 38 -19.82 -29.84 -16.39
C ALA A 38 -20.66 -28.62 -16.79
N LEU A 39 -20.17 -27.78 -17.73
CA LEU A 39 -20.91 -26.67 -18.31
C LEU A 39 -22.10 -27.15 -19.15
N ILE A 40 -21.94 -28.22 -19.95
CA ILE A 40 -23.03 -28.84 -20.71
C ILE A 40 -24.09 -29.45 -19.78
N LYS A 41 -23.66 -30.08 -18.66
CA LYS A 41 -24.59 -30.58 -17.63
C LYS A 41 -25.30 -29.41 -16.94
N LEU A 42 -24.62 -28.30 -16.65
CA LEU A 42 -25.22 -27.08 -16.11
C LEU A 42 -26.24 -26.49 -17.09
N GLN A 43 -25.92 -26.42 -18.38
CA GLN A 43 -26.84 -25.97 -19.42
C GLN A 43 -28.07 -26.90 -19.59
N ALA A 44 -27.89 -28.21 -19.40
CA ALA A 44 -28.99 -29.19 -19.41
C ALA A 44 -29.88 -29.06 -18.16
N ILE A 45 -29.29 -28.70 -17.01
CA ILE A 45 -30.01 -28.39 -15.77
C ILE A 45 -30.81 -27.09 -15.95
N ILE A 46 -30.18 -26.03 -16.51
CA ILE A 46 -30.83 -24.74 -16.85
C ILE A 46 -32.00 -24.94 -17.83
N LYS A 47 -31.86 -25.83 -18.79
CA LYS A 47 -32.94 -26.16 -19.77
C LYS A 47 -34.03 -27.08 -19.23
N GLY A 48 -34.07 -27.40 -17.96
CA GLY A 48 -35.23 -28.03 -17.28
C GLY A 48 -35.47 -29.50 -17.59
N ARG A 49 -34.58 -30.21 -18.29
CA ARG A 49 -34.80 -31.63 -18.65
C ARG A 49 -34.23 -32.68 -17.69
N TYR A 50 -33.27 -32.31 -16.83
CA TYR A 50 -32.55 -33.29 -16.04
C TYR A 50 -33.01 -33.41 -14.57
N VAL A 51 -33.79 -32.45 -14.04
CA VAL A 51 -34.07 -32.31 -12.60
C VAL A 51 -35.13 -33.26 -12.08
N ARG A 52 -35.99 -33.87 -12.93
CA ARG A 52 -37.14 -34.67 -12.44
C ARG A 52 -36.78 -36.09 -11.98
N ASN A 53 -35.64 -36.66 -12.35
CA ASN A 53 -35.40 -38.09 -12.16
C ASN A 53 -34.31 -38.47 -11.13
N ASN A 54 -33.50 -37.57 -10.60
CA ASN A 54 -32.39 -37.94 -9.70
C ASN A 54 -32.39 -37.32 -8.31
N LEU A 55 -33.38 -36.50 -7.94
CA LEU A 55 -33.43 -35.85 -6.61
C LEU A 55 -34.01 -36.72 -5.48
N LYS A 56 -34.21 -38.05 -5.69
CA LYS A 56 -34.76 -38.97 -4.66
C LYS A 56 -33.73 -39.87 -3.98
N LYS A 57 -32.46 -39.76 -4.26
CA LYS A 57 -31.41 -40.55 -3.59
C LYS A 57 -30.27 -39.66 -3.19
N ASP A 58 -30.08 -39.49 -1.94
CA ASP A 58 -28.98 -39.01 -1.11
C ASP A 58 -29.35 -37.79 -0.23
N VAL A 59 -30.05 -38.13 0.87
CA VAL A 59 -30.15 -37.25 2.02
C VAL A 59 -29.46 -37.98 3.18
N SER A 60 -28.18 -37.65 3.41
CA SER A 60 -27.55 -37.93 4.71
C SER A 60 -27.69 -36.68 5.61
N LYS A 61 -28.08 -36.96 6.85
CA LYS A 61 -28.35 -35.95 7.88
C LYS A 61 -27.08 -35.22 8.24
N ASP A 62 -26.96 -33.90 7.88
CA ASP A 62 -26.42 -32.86 8.76
C ASP A 62 -26.60 -31.51 8.08
N GLU A 63 -27.10 -30.53 8.84
CA GLU A 63 -27.32 -29.11 8.53
C GLU A 63 -27.91 -28.83 7.16
N SER A 64 -29.18 -28.47 7.09
CA SER A 64 -30.05 -28.31 5.94
C SER A 64 -29.47 -27.52 4.77
N ILE A 65 -28.64 -28.18 3.96
CA ILE A 65 -28.33 -27.71 2.60
C ILE A 65 -29.57 -28.04 1.78
N THR A 66 -30.43 -27.09 1.59
CA THR A 66 -31.60 -27.25 0.71
C THR A 66 -31.14 -26.93 -0.70
N PHE A 67 -30.90 -27.95 -1.55
CA PHE A 67 -30.75 -27.78 -2.99
C PHE A 67 -32.10 -27.33 -3.57
N LYS A 68 -32.43 -26.05 -3.43
CA LYS A 68 -33.52 -25.40 -4.15
C LYS A 68 -33.04 -25.09 -5.57
N TYR A 69 -34.02 -25.06 -6.50
CA TYR A 69 -33.78 -24.56 -7.87
C TYR A 69 -33.25 -23.12 -7.79
N ILE A 70 -31.92 -22.98 -7.96
CA ILE A 70 -31.26 -21.67 -7.88
C ILE A 70 -31.36 -21.06 -9.27
N ASN A 71 -31.81 -19.81 -9.35
CA ASN A 71 -31.71 -19.04 -10.56
C ASN A 71 -30.22 -18.78 -10.86
N THR A 72 -29.65 -19.55 -11.79
CA THR A 72 -28.24 -19.51 -12.17
C THR A 72 -27.89 -18.28 -13.02
N GLU A 73 -28.87 -17.39 -13.32
CA GLU A 73 -28.62 -16.12 -14.01
C GLU A 73 -27.62 -15.21 -13.28
N LYS A 74 -27.37 -15.48 -12.00
CA LYS A 74 -26.38 -14.75 -11.20
C LYS A 74 -24.92 -15.20 -11.44
N ILE A 75 -24.70 -16.34 -12.10
CA ILE A 75 -23.36 -16.89 -12.37
C ILE A 75 -23.08 -16.70 -13.85
N ASP A 76 -22.17 -15.77 -14.16
CA ASP A 76 -21.74 -15.52 -15.55
C ASP A 76 -20.80 -16.66 -16.03
N GLN A 77 -21.01 -17.13 -17.26
CA GLN A 77 -20.15 -18.15 -17.86
C GLN A 77 -18.72 -17.66 -18.08
N ASN A 78 -18.54 -16.36 -18.32
CA ASN A 78 -17.22 -15.76 -18.44
C ASN A 78 -16.48 -15.76 -17.09
N GLU A 79 -17.20 -15.51 -15.97
CA GLU A 79 -16.65 -15.60 -14.61
C GLU A 79 -16.20 -17.03 -14.28
N LEU A 80 -16.94 -18.04 -14.72
CA LEU A 80 -16.54 -19.44 -14.56
C LEU A 80 -15.30 -19.78 -15.36
N GLN A 81 -15.22 -19.33 -16.61
CA GLN A 81 -14.05 -19.53 -17.44
C GLN A 81 -12.83 -18.82 -16.82
N GLU A 82 -12.98 -17.56 -16.38
CA GLU A 82 -11.95 -16.80 -15.68
C GLU A 82 -11.46 -17.55 -14.43
N LEU A 83 -12.37 -18.12 -13.63
CA LEU A 83 -12.03 -18.86 -12.43
C LEU A 83 -11.06 -20.02 -12.71
N PHE A 84 -11.38 -20.84 -13.72
CA PHE A 84 -10.61 -22.04 -14.01
C PHE A 84 -9.33 -21.78 -14.81
N ASP A 85 -9.29 -20.72 -15.60
CA ASP A 85 -8.11 -20.31 -16.36
C ASP A 85 -7.09 -19.57 -15.50
N LYS A 86 -7.55 -18.74 -14.57
CA LYS A 86 -6.71 -17.83 -13.80
C LYS A 86 -6.18 -18.43 -12.50
N TYR A 87 -6.99 -19.26 -11.85
CA TYR A 87 -6.63 -19.81 -10.56
C TYR A 87 -6.17 -21.28 -10.68
N PRO A 88 -4.94 -21.61 -10.26
CA PRO A 88 -4.47 -22.99 -10.28
C PRO A 88 -5.25 -23.84 -9.27
N PRO A 89 -5.41 -25.16 -9.54
CA PRO A 89 -5.92 -26.08 -8.52
C PRO A 89 -4.98 -26.10 -7.31
N LEU A 90 -5.54 -26.35 -6.14
CA LEU A 90 -4.72 -26.58 -4.95
C LEU A 90 -4.04 -27.95 -5.06
N ASP A 91 -2.73 -27.96 -4.86
CA ASP A 91 -1.93 -29.18 -4.82
C ASP A 91 -1.64 -29.55 -3.35
N ASP A 92 -2.66 -30.01 -2.65
CA ASP A 92 -2.57 -30.40 -1.24
C ASP A 92 -3.06 -31.84 -0.97
N GLY A 93 -3.23 -32.63 -2.05
CA GLY A 93 -3.60 -34.03 -2.00
C GLY A 93 -5.07 -34.29 -1.66
N VAL A 94 -5.92 -33.26 -1.58
CA VAL A 94 -7.35 -33.42 -1.35
C VAL A 94 -8.07 -33.69 -2.67
N GLU A 95 -8.81 -34.79 -2.74
CA GLU A 95 -9.66 -35.06 -3.91
C GLU A 95 -10.88 -34.16 -3.92
N VAL A 96 -11.03 -33.42 -5.02
CA VAL A 96 -12.14 -32.49 -5.21
C VAL A 96 -13.07 -32.94 -6.34
N GLU A 97 -14.32 -32.48 -6.27
CA GLU A 97 -15.32 -32.62 -7.34
C GLU A 97 -16.08 -31.32 -7.53
N VAL A 98 -16.46 -31.01 -8.75
CA VAL A 98 -17.36 -29.87 -9.06
C VAL A 98 -18.80 -30.33 -8.84
N ARG A 99 -19.56 -29.59 -8.02
CA ARG A 99 -20.97 -29.84 -7.76
C ARG A 99 -21.88 -28.76 -8.35
N SER A 100 -23.15 -29.08 -8.46
CA SER A 100 -24.19 -28.10 -8.78
C SER A 100 -24.19 -26.94 -7.78
N PRO A 101 -24.65 -25.72 -8.17
CA PRO A 101 -24.73 -24.60 -7.24
C PRO A 101 -25.49 -24.96 -5.96
N ALA A 102 -24.93 -24.64 -4.82
CA ALA A 102 -25.52 -24.85 -3.51
C ALA A 102 -25.94 -23.51 -2.88
N GLU A 103 -27.16 -23.45 -2.36
CA GLU A 103 -27.66 -22.31 -1.58
C GLU A 103 -27.62 -22.66 -0.07
N PHE A 104 -26.95 -21.82 0.69
CA PHE A 104 -26.90 -21.95 2.16
C PHE A 104 -28.09 -21.25 2.82
N SER A 105 -28.35 -21.55 4.08
CA SER A 105 -29.48 -21.00 4.86
C SER A 105 -29.52 -19.47 4.89
N ASN A 106 -28.36 -18.80 4.79
CA ASN A 106 -28.20 -17.34 4.73
C ASN A 106 -28.34 -16.76 3.30
N LYS A 107 -28.85 -17.52 2.34
CA LYS A 107 -29.02 -17.17 0.92
C LYS A 107 -27.69 -16.91 0.18
N VAL A 108 -26.58 -17.38 0.71
CA VAL A 108 -25.30 -17.40 0.01
C VAL A 108 -25.33 -18.55 -0.97
N ILE A 109 -24.89 -18.29 -2.21
CA ILE A 109 -24.78 -19.28 -3.29
C ILE A 109 -23.31 -19.60 -3.48
N TYR A 110 -22.95 -20.87 -3.54
CA TYR A 110 -21.62 -21.32 -3.91
C TYR A 110 -21.68 -22.26 -5.10
N PHE A 111 -20.76 -22.05 -6.05
CA PHE A 111 -20.50 -22.96 -7.17
C PHE A 111 -18.99 -23.17 -7.30
N GLY A 112 -18.57 -24.45 -7.38
CA GLY A 112 -17.12 -24.74 -7.50
C GLY A 112 -16.79 -26.16 -7.05
N GLU A 113 -15.52 -26.31 -6.71
CA GLU A 113 -14.92 -27.56 -6.25
C GLU A 113 -15.21 -27.78 -4.76
N TRP A 114 -15.44 -29.04 -4.40
CA TRP A 114 -15.75 -29.50 -3.04
C TRP A 114 -14.83 -30.65 -2.68
N ASP A 115 -14.35 -30.67 -1.45
CA ASP A 115 -13.73 -31.85 -0.85
C ASP A 115 -14.75 -33.02 -0.82
N LYS A 116 -14.39 -34.12 -1.49
CA LYS A 116 -15.28 -35.30 -1.62
C LYS A 116 -15.58 -35.98 -0.30
N VAL A 117 -14.64 -35.92 0.66
CA VAL A 117 -14.72 -36.62 1.94
C VAL A 117 -15.43 -35.76 2.98
N ASN A 118 -14.98 -34.51 3.14
CA ASN A 118 -15.42 -33.64 4.22
C ASN A 118 -16.61 -32.75 3.87
N ASN A 119 -17.04 -32.72 2.60
CA ASN A 119 -18.13 -31.86 2.11
C ASN A 119 -17.93 -30.38 2.36
N LEU A 120 -16.69 -29.94 2.34
CA LEU A 120 -16.30 -28.53 2.50
C LEU A 120 -15.96 -27.90 1.15
N ARG A 121 -16.16 -26.60 0.99
CA ARG A 121 -15.66 -25.84 -0.15
C ARG A 121 -14.14 -26.00 -0.19
N HIS A 122 -13.59 -26.49 -1.29
CA HIS A 122 -12.18 -26.77 -1.46
C HIS A 122 -11.80 -26.71 -2.93
N GLY A 123 -10.62 -26.18 -3.27
CA GLY A 123 -10.26 -25.96 -4.66
C GLY A 123 -10.78 -24.61 -5.15
N ARG A 124 -11.26 -24.53 -6.40
CA ARG A 124 -11.74 -23.31 -7.05
C ARG A 124 -13.23 -23.14 -6.93
N GLY A 125 -13.70 -21.90 -6.68
CA GLY A 125 -15.13 -21.67 -6.55
C GLY A 125 -15.52 -20.20 -6.57
N ILE A 126 -16.79 -19.98 -6.90
CA ILE A 126 -17.45 -18.68 -6.86
C ILE A 126 -18.46 -18.71 -5.70
N GLN A 127 -18.41 -17.71 -4.88
CA GLN A 127 -19.43 -17.46 -3.85
C GLN A 127 -20.10 -16.13 -4.12
N ILE A 128 -21.43 -16.10 -3.99
CA ILE A 128 -22.26 -14.92 -4.16
C ILE A 128 -23.08 -14.73 -2.89
N TRP A 129 -22.93 -13.55 -2.28
CA TRP A 129 -23.72 -13.17 -1.09
C TRP A 129 -25.07 -12.56 -1.51
N SER A 130 -25.97 -12.49 -0.54
CA SER A 130 -27.34 -11.98 -0.75
C SER A 130 -27.37 -10.48 -1.13
N ASP A 131 -26.36 -9.72 -0.73
CA ASP A 131 -26.18 -8.29 -1.05
C ASP A 131 -25.58 -8.07 -2.44
N GLY A 132 -25.19 -9.13 -3.14
CA GLY A 132 -24.62 -9.08 -4.48
C GLY A 132 -23.09 -9.10 -4.50
N ALA A 133 -22.40 -9.07 -3.37
CA ALA A 133 -20.95 -9.28 -3.32
C ALA A 133 -20.61 -10.65 -3.91
N LYS A 134 -19.42 -10.77 -4.52
CA LYS A 134 -18.95 -12.00 -5.15
C LYS A 134 -17.48 -12.25 -4.81
N PHE A 135 -17.15 -13.51 -4.53
CA PHE A 135 -15.77 -13.98 -4.45
C PHE A 135 -15.51 -15.05 -5.48
N LEU A 136 -14.43 -14.90 -6.23
CA LEU A 136 -13.91 -15.85 -7.21
C LEU A 136 -12.49 -16.21 -6.81
N GLY A 137 -12.19 -17.49 -6.55
CA GLY A 137 -10.84 -17.86 -6.16
C GLY A 137 -10.74 -19.24 -5.53
N CYS A 138 -9.65 -19.42 -4.80
CA CYS A 138 -9.31 -20.68 -4.16
C CYS A 138 -9.92 -20.78 -2.76
N TRP A 139 -10.30 -22.00 -2.39
CA TRP A 139 -10.93 -22.36 -1.13
C TRP A 139 -10.18 -23.51 -0.47
N LYS A 140 -10.00 -23.45 0.83
CA LYS A 140 -9.42 -24.54 1.61
C LYS A 140 -10.22 -24.74 2.89
N ASN A 141 -10.75 -25.95 3.09
CA ASN A 141 -11.52 -26.31 4.28
C ASN A 141 -12.67 -25.32 4.58
N GLY A 142 -13.42 -24.94 3.54
CA GLY A 142 -14.55 -24.04 3.66
C GLY A 142 -14.23 -22.54 3.71
N LYS A 143 -12.94 -22.15 3.66
CA LYS A 143 -12.49 -20.76 3.75
C LYS A 143 -11.77 -20.31 2.47
N ALA A 144 -11.88 -19.03 2.12
CA ALA A 144 -11.09 -18.42 1.07
C ALA A 144 -9.61 -18.46 1.44
N CYS A 145 -8.77 -18.99 0.54
CA CYS A 145 -7.34 -19.21 0.76
C CYS A 145 -6.61 -19.26 -0.59
N GLY A 146 -5.36 -18.79 -0.62
CA GLY A 146 -4.59 -18.73 -1.87
C GLY A 146 -4.95 -17.50 -2.71
N LYS A 147 -5.12 -17.62 -4.01
CA LYS A 147 -5.47 -16.50 -4.89
C LYS A 147 -6.98 -16.32 -5.02
N GLY A 148 -7.44 -15.08 -5.05
CA GLY A 148 -8.85 -14.78 -5.26
C GLY A 148 -9.15 -13.32 -5.51
N LYS A 149 -10.36 -13.07 -6.03
CA LYS A 149 -10.92 -11.76 -6.33
C LYS A 149 -12.24 -11.61 -5.60
N LEU A 150 -12.36 -10.58 -4.79
CA LEU A 150 -13.61 -10.17 -4.15
C LEU A 150 -14.13 -8.91 -4.84
N ILE A 151 -15.37 -8.94 -5.23
CA ILE A 151 -16.13 -7.79 -5.72
C ILE A 151 -17.17 -7.51 -4.63
N HIS A 152 -17.02 -6.38 -3.96
CA HIS A 152 -17.97 -5.94 -2.93
C HIS A 152 -19.28 -5.46 -3.55
N SER A 153 -20.34 -5.42 -2.76
CA SER A 153 -21.67 -4.97 -3.21
C SER A 153 -21.72 -3.49 -3.59
N ASP A 154 -20.81 -2.68 -3.08
CA ASP A 154 -20.62 -1.26 -3.43
C ASP A 154 -19.77 -1.04 -4.68
N GLY A 155 -19.16 -2.09 -5.23
CA GLY A 155 -18.35 -2.07 -6.44
C GLY A 155 -16.83 -2.02 -6.20
N ASP A 156 -16.38 -1.96 -4.96
CA ASP A 156 -14.97 -2.09 -4.63
C ASP A 156 -14.45 -3.49 -5.00
N ILE A 157 -13.19 -3.58 -5.40
CA ILE A 157 -12.59 -4.85 -5.85
C ILE A 157 -11.27 -5.07 -5.12
N TYR A 158 -11.14 -6.24 -4.47
CA TYR A 158 -9.85 -6.77 -4.02
C TYR A 158 -9.45 -7.96 -4.88
N GLU A 159 -8.21 -8.01 -5.30
CA GLU A 159 -7.63 -9.15 -6.01
C GLU A 159 -6.22 -9.42 -5.49
N GLY A 160 -5.99 -10.62 -4.93
CA GLY A 160 -4.71 -10.94 -4.31
C GLY A 160 -4.69 -12.27 -3.59
N ASP A 161 -3.78 -12.34 -2.62
CA ASP A 161 -3.64 -13.49 -1.74
C ASP A 161 -4.67 -13.46 -0.61
N TRP A 162 -5.12 -14.66 -0.22
CA TRP A 162 -6.11 -14.89 0.83
C TRP A 162 -5.63 -15.91 1.84
N LYS A 163 -5.99 -15.70 3.08
CA LYS A 163 -5.78 -16.65 4.17
C LYS A 163 -6.94 -16.58 5.15
N ASP A 164 -7.59 -17.72 5.39
CA ASP A 164 -8.69 -17.84 6.36
C ASP A 164 -9.77 -16.77 6.20
N ASP A 165 -10.30 -16.62 4.96
CA ASP A 165 -11.32 -15.64 4.56
C ASP A 165 -10.87 -14.16 4.58
N LYS A 166 -9.57 -13.87 4.71
CA LYS A 166 -9.05 -12.52 4.79
C LYS A 166 -8.00 -12.24 3.72
N PRO A 167 -7.95 -11.02 3.15
CA PRO A 167 -6.80 -10.51 2.43
C PRO A 167 -5.51 -10.69 3.23
N TRP A 168 -4.51 -11.28 2.58
CA TRP A 168 -3.20 -11.59 3.14
C TRP A 168 -2.16 -11.58 2.03
N GLY A 169 -0.87 -11.35 2.38
CA GLY A 169 0.20 -11.39 1.39
C GLY A 169 0.13 -10.22 0.42
N TYR A 170 0.21 -10.46 -0.89
CA TYR A 170 0.20 -9.39 -1.89
C TYR A 170 -1.15 -9.29 -2.60
N GLY A 171 -1.65 -8.05 -2.74
CA GLY A 171 -2.93 -7.82 -3.40
C GLY A 171 -3.12 -6.39 -3.89
N LYS A 172 -4.12 -6.24 -4.76
CA LYS A 172 -4.57 -4.98 -5.34
C LYS A 172 -5.99 -4.69 -4.87
N TYR A 173 -6.23 -3.46 -4.46
CA TYR A 173 -7.54 -2.96 -4.12
C TYR A 173 -7.90 -1.79 -5.06
N LEU A 174 -9.07 -1.85 -5.63
CA LEU A 174 -9.63 -0.80 -6.47
C LEU A 174 -10.94 -0.34 -5.83
N HIS A 175 -10.96 0.89 -5.34
CA HIS A 175 -12.16 1.55 -4.88
C HIS A 175 -13.03 2.02 -6.05
N LEU A 176 -14.33 2.09 -5.84
CA LEU A 176 -15.28 2.58 -6.84
C LEU A 176 -14.99 4.04 -7.25
N ASP A 177 -14.45 4.86 -6.36
CA ASP A 177 -14.03 6.23 -6.65
C ASP A 177 -12.77 6.30 -7.54
N GLY A 178 -12.12 5.17 -7.85
CA GLY A 178 -10.92 5.04 -8.66
C GLY A 178 -9.61 5.06 -7.88
N THR A 179 -9.65 5.18 -6.54
CA THR A 179 -8.46 5.01 -5.69
C THR A 179 -7.95 3.57 -5.79
N LYS A 180 -6.64 3.42 -5.91
CA LYS A 180 -5.97 2.11 -6.07
C LYS A 180 -4.92 1.92 -5.00
N TYR A 181 -4.92 0.74 -4.41
CA TYR A 181 -3.82 0.28 -3.57
C TYR A 181 -3.22 -1.00 -4.17
N GLU A 182 -1.91 -1.10 -4.18
CA GLU A 182 -1.18 -2.30 -4.56
C GLU A 182 -0.03 -2.51 -3.58
N GLY A 183 -0.02 -3.64 -2.88
CA GLY A 183 0.98 -3.91 -1.86
C GLY A 183 0.66 -5.10 -0.98
N GLU A 184 1.32 -5.13 0.17
CA GLU A 184 1.19 -6.20 1.15
C GLU A 184 -0.05 -6.00 2.04
N TRP A 185 -0.64 -7.13 2.45
CA TRP A 185 -1.84 -7.21 3.28
C TRP A 185 -1.63 -8.17 4.44
N LYS A 186 -2.22 -7.87 5.56
CA LYS A 186 -2.25 -8.74 6.73
C LYS A 186 -3.56 -8.56 7.48
N ASP A 187 -4.28 -9.67 7.70
CA ASP A 187 -5.55 -9.69 8.43
C ASP A 187 -6.52 -8.60 7.95
N ASP A 188 -6.74 -8.54 6.61
CA ASP A 188 -7.66 -7.59 5.98
C ASP A 188 -7.22 -6.11 6.03
N LYS A 189 -5.94 -5.84 6.30
CA LYS A 189 -5.39 -4.49 6.38
C LYS A 189 -4.15 -4.34 5.51
N GLN A 190 -3.96 -3.15 4.95
CA GLN A 190 -2.70 -2.75 4.32
C GLN A 190 -1.57 -2.92 5.33
N HIS A 191 -0.49 -3.57 4.91
CA HIS A 191 0.66 -3.88 5.76
C HIS A 191 1.93 -3.94 4.91
N GLY A 192 3.13 -3.87 5.54
CA GLY A 192 4.38 -3.96 4.81
C GLY A 192 4.53 -2.84 3.76
N LYS A 193 5.05 -3.16 2.59
CA LYS A 193 5.24 -2.19 1.50
C LYS A 193 4.02 -2.09 0.61
N GLY A 194 3.65 -0.86 0.25
CA GLY A 194 2.52 -0.63 -0.64
C GLY A 194 2.56 0.71 -1.35
N LYS A 195 1.77 0.79 -2.42
CA LYS A 195 1.55 1.99 -3.21
C LYS A 195 0.07 2.29 -3.31
N GLU A 196 -0.29 3.51 -2.98
CA GLU A 196 -1.65 4.03 -3.08
C GLU A 196 -1.68 5.20 -4.07
N VAL A 197 -2.68 5.21 -4.96
CA VAL A 197 -2.85 6.25 -6.00
C VAL A 197 -4.31 6.68 -6.01
N TRP A 198 -4.52 7.99 -5.84
CA TRP A 198 -5.83 8.61 -5.87
C TRP A 198 -6.19 9.14 -7.28
N PRO A 199 -7.48 9.35 -7.58
CA PRO A 199 -7.93 9.81 -8.90
C PRO A 199 -7.35 11.15 -9.34
N ASP A 200 -7.02 12.03 -8.39
CA ASP A 200 -6.41 13.34 -8.66
C ASP A 200 -4.91 13.26 -9.02
N GLY A 201 -4.33 12.05 -9.05
CA GLY A 201 -2.92 11.81 -9.29
C GLY A 201 -2.03 11.90 -8.05
N THR A 202 -2.59 12.21 -6.89
CA THR A 202 -1.90 12.06 -5.59
C THR A 202 -1.45 10.61 -5.41
N SER A 203 -0.29 10.40 -4.82
CA SER A 203 0.20 9.03 -4.57
C SER A 203 1.04 8.95 -3.30
N TYR A 204 0.99 7.79 -2.68
CA TYR A 204 1.89 7.40 -1.60
C TYR A 204 2.54 6.06 -1.94
N GLU A 205 3.83 5.95 -1.66
CA GLU A 205 4.60 4.71 -1.79
C GLU A 205 5.51 4.57 -0.57
N GLY A 206 5.30 3.53 0.23
CA GLY A 206 6.01 3.39 1.49
C GLY A 206 5.52 2.23 2.33
N GLU A 207 5.78 2.32 3.63
CA GLU A 207 5.45 1.28 4.59
C GLU A 207 4.09 1.52 5.22
N TYR A 208 3.40 0.41 5.54
CA TYR A 208 2.11 0.38 6.22
C TYR A 208 2.16 -0.58 7.42
N VAL A 209 1.49 -0.22 8.49
CA VAL A 209 1.21 -1.10 9.63
C VAL A 209 -0.26 -0.94 10.00
N ASP A 210 -1.00 -2.05 9.95
CA ASP A 210 -2.43 -2.10 10.30
C ASP A 210 -3.29 -1.02 9.63
N GLY A 211 -3.07 -0.79 8.32
CA GLY A 211 -3.80 0.17 7.50
C GLY A 211 -3.33 1.61 7.63
N LYS A 212 -2.24 1.88 8.35
CA LYS A 212 -1.70 3.23 8.53
C LYS A 212 -0.32 3.36 7.90
N LYS A 213 -0.07 4.52 7.26
CA LYS A 213 1.26 4.87 6.77
C LYS A 213 2.23 4.94 7.96
N GLN A 214 3.37 4.23 7.84
CA GLN A 214 4.34 4.05 8.91
C GLN A 214 5.75 3.97 8.31
N GLY A 215 6.80 4.24 9.11
CA GLY A 215 8.18 4.09 8.63
C GLY A 215 8.52 5.05 7.50
N MET A 216 9.29 4.60 6.52
CA MET A 216 9.73 5.43 5.39
C MET A 216 8.71 5.41 4.25
N GLY A 217 8.51 6.57 3.62
CA GLY A 217 7.63 6.69 2.48
C GLY A 217 7.80 7.97 1.69
N ILE A 218 7.24 7.96 0.48
CA ILE A 218 7.20 9.11 -0.42
C ILE A 218 5.73 9.43 -0.70
N PHE A 219 5.34 10.65 -0.40
CA PHE A 219 4.03 11.18 -0.72
C PHE A 219 4.16 12.25 -1.80
N ARG A 220 3.40 12.13 -2.89
CA ARG A 220 3.35 13.09 -3.99
C ARG A 220 1.94 13.62 -4.13
N TRP A 221 1.78 14.92 -3.99
CA TRP A 221 0.47 15.58 -4.16
C TRP A 221 0.22 15.92 -5.64
N HIS A 222 -1.03 16.14 -5.98
CA HIS A 222 -1.46 16.52 -7.34
C HIS A 222 -0.85 17.85 -7.81
N ASP A 223 -0.54 18.76 -6.87
CA ASP A 223 0.10 20.06 -7.14
C ASP A 223 1.61 19.94 -7.41
N LYS A 224 2.16 18.71 -7.49
CA LYS A 224 3.57 18.34 -7.66
C LYS A 224 4.45 18.59 -6.44
N SER A 225 3.90 19.00 -5.32
CA SER A 225 4.64 18.95 -4.06
C SER A 225 4.94 17.51 -3.66
N MET A 226 6.01 17.29 -2.91
CA MET A 226 6.46 15.95 -2.53
C MET A 226 7.05 15.97 -1.13
N TYR A 227 6.75 14.93 -0.38
CA TYR A 227 7.43 14.61 0.87
C TYR A 227 8.11 13.24 0.77
N GLU A 228 9.35 13.18 1.21
CA GLU A 228 10.11 11.93 1.37
C GLU A 228 10.67 11.88 2.78
N GLY A 229 10.26 10.89 3.56
CA GLY A 229 10.67 10.81 4.95
C GLY A 229 9.84 9.85 5.78
N GLN A 230 9.88 10.07 7.08
CA GLN A 230 9.25 9.20 8.06
C GLN A 230 7.78 9.55 8.27
N PHE A 231 6.98 8.51 8.45
CA PHE A 231 5.56 8.57 8.82
C PHE A 231 5.32 7.85 10.14
N LEU A 232 4.40 8.35 10.92
CA LEU A 232 3.89 7.71 12.13
C LEU A 232 2.38 7.86 12.19
N ASN A 233 1.64 6.74 12.19
CA ASN A 233 0.17 6.72 12.20
C ASN A 233 -0.45 7.62 11.13
N SER A 234 0.03 7.53 9.88
CA SER A 234 -0.38 8.33 8.72
C SER A 234 -0.05 9.82 8.78
N ASN A 235 0.70 10.29 9.78
CA ASN A 235 1.22 11.66 9.85
C ASN A 235 2.68 11.72 9.41
N ILE A 236 3.07 12.82 8.78
CA ILE A 236 4.48 13.17 8.60
C ILE A 236 5.11 13.33 9.99
N HIS A 237 6.20 12.62 10.24
CA HIS A 237 6.85 12.58 11.55
C HIS A 237 8.36 12.30 11.39
N GLY A 238 9.15 12.55 12.45
CA GLY A 238 10.58 12.24 12.44
C GLY A 238 11.35 13.10 11.44
N LYS A 239 12.18 12.51 10.60
CA LYS A 239 13.00 13.23 9.62
C LYS A 239 12.47 13.06 8.22
N GLY A 240 12.52 14.16 7.42
CA GLY A 240 12.13 14.09 6.03
C GLY A 240 12.29 15.40 5.28
N LYS A 241 12.29 15.28 3.96
CA LYS A 241 12.41 16.38 3.02
C LYS A 241 11.06 16.65 2.36
N TYR A 242 10.62 17.91 2.40
CA TYR A 242 9.44 18.39 1.69
C TYR A 242 9.86 19.36 0.58
N ILE A 243 9.36 19.12 -0.62
CA ILE A 243 9.51 20.01 -1.77
C ILE A 243 8.12 20.56 -2.08
N PHE A 244 7.97 21.88 -1.96
CA PHE A 244 6.73 22.58 -2.25
C PHE A 244 6.55 22.78 -3.75
N ALA A 245 5.30 22.92 -4.20
CA ALA A 245 4.97 23.16 -5.61
C ALA A 245 5.62 24.43 -6.18
N ASP A 246 5.88 25.42 -5.34
CA ASP A 246 6.54 26.68 -5.71
C ASP A 246 8.08 26.61 -5.69
N GLY A 247 8.68 25.45 -5.46
CA GLY A 247 10.11 25.20 -5.44
C GLY A 247 10.79 25.50 -4.11
N ARG A 248 10.07 25.86 -3.05
CA ARG A 248 10.63 25.86 -1.69
C ARG A 248 10.99 24.45 -1.28
N GLU A 249 11.99 24.29 -0.43
CA GLU A 249 12.40 23.01 0.11
C GLU A 249 12.57 23.12 1.63
N TYR A 250 12.11 22.12 2.36
CA TYR A 250 12.42 21.92 3.77
C TYR A 250 13.03 20.54 3.97
N ASP A 251 14.14 20.49 4.68
CA ASP A 251 14.80 19.24 5.09
C ASP A 251 15.08 19.32 6.60
N GLY A 252 14.42 18.46 7.37
CA GLY A 252 14.51 18.57 8.82
C GLY A 252 13.56 17.65 9.57
N GLU A 253 13.31 18.05 10.82
CA GLU A 253 12.50 17.30 11.75
C GLU A 253 11.03 17.72 11.70
N TRP A 254 10.16 16.72 11.88
CA TRP A 254 8.71 16.85 11.79
C TRP A 254 8.04 16.23 13.01
N PHE A 255 6.96 16.83 13.45
CA PHE A 255 6.11 16.28 14.49
C PHE A 255 4.64 16.49 14.13
N ASN A 256 3.92 15.37 13.86
CA ASN A 256 2.49 15.39 13.52
C ASN A 256 2.15 16.43 12.45
N ASN A 257 2.78 16.29 11.25
CA ASN A 257 2.61 17.15 10.08
C ASN A 257 3.09 18.61 10.25
N LYS A 258 3.87 18.92 11.29
CA LYS A 258 4.41 20.26 11.53
C LYS A 258 5.93 20.25 11.55
N LEU A 259 6.52 21.34 11.06
CA LEU A 259 7.97 21.58 11.22
C LEU A 259 8.27 21.70 12.70
N GLN A 260 9.23 20.92 13.18
CA GLN A 260 9.62 20.82 14.58
C GLN A 260 11.10 20.51 14.68
N GLY A 261 11.78 20.97 15.78
CA GLY A 261 13.19 20.66 15.98
C GLY A 261 14.09 21.33 14.95
N LYS A 262 15.16 20.68 14.52
CA LYS A 262 16.16 21.25 13.61
C LYS A 262 15.80 21.00 12.16
N GLY A 263 15.98 22.06 11.32
CA GLY A 263 15.73 21.92 9.90
C GLY A 263 16.36 23.02 9.06
N ARG A 264 16.45 22.77 7.77
CA ARG A 264 16.93 23.68 6.73
C ARG A 264 15.82 23.99 5.75
N PHE A 265 15.48 25.24 5.60
CA PHE A 265 14.49 25.74 4.65
C PHE A 265 15.19 26.57 3.58
N LYS A 266 14.94 26.24 2.31
CA LYS A 266 15.48 26.94 1.17
C LYS A 266 14.35 27.53 0.33
N TRP A 267 14.45 28.79 -0.06
CA TRP A 267 13.53 29.46 -0.96
C TRP A 267 14.10 29.52 -2.38
N PRO A 268 13.25 29.56 -3.41
CA PRO A 268 13.68 29.68 -4.81
C PRO A 268 14.50 30.91 -5.12
N ASP A 269 14.29 31.99 -4.37
CA ASP A 269 15.06 33.25 -4.50
C ASP A 269 16.47 33.17 -3.90
N GLY A 270 16.87 32.01 -3.37
CA GLY A 270 18.18 31.76 -2.80
C GLY A 270 18.32 32.04 -1.31
N ARG A 271 17.29 32.52 -0.61
CA ARG A 271 17.27 32.59 0.87
C ARG A 271 17.38 31.21 1.47
N ILE A 272 18.08 31.09 2.60
CA ILE A 272 18.22 29.86 3.35
C ILE A 272 18.04 30.17 4.84
N TYR A 273 17.30 29.33 5.55
CA TYR A 273 17.29 29.29 7.00
C TYR A 273 17.73 27.90 7.46
N THR A 274 18.64 27.87 8.40
CA THR A 274 19.08 26.65 9.08
C THR A 274 19.00 26.88 10.59
N GLY A 275 18.12 26.18 11.28
CA GLY A 275 17.88 26.43 12.69
C GLY A 275 16.72 25.62 13.27
N GLU A 276 16.23 26.11 14.39
CA GLU A 276 15.18 25.45 15.17
C GLU A 276 13.78 25.92 14.77
N TYR A 277 12.83 24.98 14.83
CA TYR A 277 11.42 25.18 14.53
C TYR A 277 10.54 24.70 15.68
N LEU A 278 9.46 25.40 15.90
CA LEU A 278 8.39 25.02 16.79
C LEU A 278 7.05 25.33 16.14
N ASN A 279 6.22 24.28 15.89
CA ASN A 279 4.91 24.42 15.28
C ASN A 279 4.93 25.30 14.01
N ASP A 280 5.71 24.90 12.99
CA ASP A 280 5.87 25.54 11.68
C ASP A 280 6.54 26.92 11.70
N LYS A 281 7.01 27.39 12.84
CA LYS A 281 7.64 28.69 12.97
C LYS A 281 9.10 28.54 13.36
N LYS A 282 9.95 29.44 12.84
CA LYS A 282 11.33 29.59 13.34
C LYS A 282 11.25 30.00 14.81
N ASP A 283 11.88 29.19 15.69
CA ASP A 283 11.84 29.38 17.14
C ASP A 283 13.09 28.74 17.76
N GLY A 284 13.82 29.42 18.62
CA GLY A 284 15.12 29.00 19.10
C GLY A 284 16.27 29.62 18.31
N LYS A 285 17.39 28.92 18.14
CA LYS A 285 18.60 29.45 17.45
C LYS A 285 18.59 29.08 15.98
N GLY A 286 19.03 30.03 15.11
CA GLY A 286 19.14 29.76 13.68
C GLY A 286 19.89 30.81 12.90
N LEU A 287 20.46 30.34 11.78
CA LEU A 287 21.14 31.14 10.77
C LEU A 287 20.18 31.41 9.60
N PHE A 288 20.00 32.67 9.26
CA PHE A 288 19.31 33.08 8.03
C PHE A 288 20.32 33.74 7.08
N GLU A 289 20.33 33.28 5.83
CA GLU A 289 21.21 33.75 4.78
C GLU A 289 20.38 34.34 3.66
N TRP A 290 20.74 35.54 3.19
CA TRP A 290 20.12 36.22 2.05
C TRP A 290 20.98 36.07 0.80
N PRO A 291 20.40 36.16 -0.39
CA PRO A 291 21.14 36.09 -1.65
C PRO A 291 22.19 37.20 -1.86
N ASP A 292 21.96 38.35 -1.23
CA ASP A 292 22.88 39.50 -1.26
C ASP A 292 24.11 39.34 -0.33
N GLY A 293 24.23 38.15 0.30
CA GLY A 293 25.33 37.84 1.19
C GLY A 293 25.12 38.25 2.64
N LYS A 294 24.06 38.99 2.96
CA LYS A 294 23.68 39.26 4.36
C LYS A 294 23.39 37.99 5.07
N LYS A 295 23.72 37.93 6.39
CA LYS A 295 23.42 36.82 7.27
C LYS A 295 22.97 37.32 8.64
N TYR A 296 22.11 36.55 9.27
CA TYR A 296 21.73 36.72 10.66
C TYR A 296 21.83 35.39 11.39
N TYR A 297 22.58 35.34 12.46
CA TYR A 297 22.65 34.21 13.37
C TYR A 297 22.23 34.68 14.76
N GLY A 298 21.20 34.04 15.32
CA GLY A 298 20.69 34.47 16.62
C GLY A 298 19.40 33.75 17.01
N GLU A 299 18.74 34.38 17.98
CA GLU A 299 17.50 33.87 18.51
C GLU A 299 16.30 34.25 17.62
N TRP A 300 15.35 33.33 17.52
CA TRP A 300 14.10 33.48 16.79
C TRP A 300 12.93 33.16 17.73
N LYS A 301 11.86 33.89 17.60
CA LYS A 301 10.62 33.65 18.32
C LYS A 301 9.42 33.89 17.43
N ASN A 302 8.54 32.88 17.32
CA ASN A 302 7.34 32.97 16.47
C ASN A 302 7.64 33.43 15.03
N GLY A 303 8.74 32.95 14.41
CA GLY A 303 9.13 33.24 13.05
C GLY A 303 9.91 34.56 12.85
N LYS A 304 10.14 35.32 13.90
CA LYS A 304 10.80 36.64 13.87
C LYS A 304 12.12 36.60 14.63
N GLN A 305 13.11 37.40 14.20
CA GLN A 305 14.33 37.65 14.95
C GLN A 305 13.97 38.21 16.32
N HIS A 306 14.59 37.69 17.37
CA HIS A 306 14.28 38.07 18.75
C HIS A 306 15.54 37.86 19.62
N GLY A 307 15.60 38.56 20.75
CA GLY A 307 16.72 38.40 21.70
C GLY A 307 18.09 38.76 21.12
N TYR A 308 19.08 38.02 21.55
CA TYR A 308 20.47 38.23 21.12
C TYR A 308 20.72 37.63 19.72
N GLY A 309 21.47 38.35 18.91
CA GLY A 309 21.89 37.85 17.60
C GLY A 309 23.07 38.63 17.02
N GLU A 310 23.58 38.10 15.92
CA GLU A 310 24.68 38.67 15.15
C GLU A 310 24.25 38.82 13.70
N SER A 311 24.54 39.99 13.11
CA SER A 311 24.27 40.25 11.70
C SER A 311 25.57 40.48 10.96
N TYR A 312 25.74 39.75 9.83
CA TYR A 312 26.88 39.96 8.94
C TYR A 312 26.63 41.16 8.02
N ILE A 313 27.48 42.19 8.13
CA ILE A 313 27.44 43.40 7.31
C ILE A 313 28.33 43.17 6.12
N VAL A 314 27.75 43.06 4.93
CA VAL A 314 28.47 42.69 3.68
C VAL A 314 29.51 43.72 3.29
N ALA A 315 29.17 45.01 3.43
CA ALA A 315 30.07 46.11 3.07
C ALA A 315 31.35 46.12 3.91
N ASP A 316 31.22 45.87 5.20
CA ASP A 316 32.34 45.90 6.15
C ASP A 316 33.01 44.53 6.31
N LYS A 317 32.35 43.45 5.80
CA LYS A 317 32.76 42.05 5.96
C LYS A 317 32.92 41.61 7.44
N ILE A 318 32.09 42.14 8.32
CA ILE A 318 32.13 41.88 9.75
C ILE A 318 30.80 41.43 10.30
N TRP A 319 30.85 40.69 11.41
CA TRP A 319 29.69 40.40 12.23
C TRP A 319 29.52 41.47 13.30
N LYS A 320 28.27 41.99 13.42
CA LYS A 320 27.89 42.93 14.51
C LYS A 320 26.85 42.30 15.41
N LYS A 321 27.08 42.35 16.72
CA LYS A 321 26.19 41.86 17.76
C LYS A 321 25.11 42.87 18.08
N GLY A 322 23.91 42.42 18.37
CA GLY A 322 22.80 43.30 18.71
C GLY A 322 21.66 42.58 19.41
N ILE A 323 20.64 43.37 19.75
CA ILE A 323 19.38 42.90 20.34
C ILE A 323 18.25 43.16 19.37
N TRP A 324 17.40 42.15 19.19
CA TRP A 324 16.21 42.20 18.32
C TRP A 324 14.94 41.96 19.12
N GLU A 325 13.88 42.61 18.74
CA GLU A 325 12.55 42.41 19.26
C GLU A 325 11.54 42.38 18.11
N ASN A 326 10.80 41.25 17.96
CA ASN A 326 9.77 41.06 16.94
C ASN A 326 10.23 41.36 15.50
N GLY A 327 11.49 41.05 15.15
CA GLY A 327 12.08 41.24 13.84
C GLY A 327 12.74 42.62 13.65
N ILE A 328 12.70 43.48 14.63
CA ILE A 328 13.29 44.83 14.57
C ILE A 328 14.52 44.86 15.46
N ARG A 329 15.66 45.30 14.89
CA ARG A 329 16.85 45.54 15.70
C ARG A 329 16.64 46.76 16.59
N LYS A 330 16.81 46.59 17.89
CA LYS A 330 16.69 47.66 18.89
C LYS A 330 18.01 48.40 19.06
N GLU A 331 19.09 47.66 19.18
CA GLU A 331 20.41 48.25 19.42
C GLU A 331 21.53 47.37 18.89
N TRP A 332 22.69 47.99 18.65
CA TRP A 332 23.94 47.26 18.49
C TRP A 332 24.67 47.17 19.84
N ILE A 333 25.25 46.01 20.15
CA ILE A 333 26.12 45.85 21.33
C ILE A 333 27.53 46.30 21.00
N ASP A 334 28.00 47.36 21.68
CA ASP A 334 29.37 47.83 21.56
C ASP A 334 30.25 47.09 22.59
N GLU A 335 31.11 46.20 22.11
CA GLU A 335 31.97 45.39 22.99
C GLU A 335 32.98 46.26 23.74
N ASN A 336 33.42 47.41 23.19
CA ASN A 336 34.38 48.33 23.82
C ASN A 336 33.79 49.03 25.07
N LYS A 337 32.45 49.27 25.08
CA LYS A 337 31.81 49.84 26.27
C LYS A 337 31.76 48.89 27.48
N ASN A 338 31.61 47.57 27.22
CA ASN A 338 31.57 46.59 28.28
C ASN A 338 32.94 46.28 28.89
N GLU A 339 34.04 46.36 28.14
CA GLU A 339 35.38 46.23 28.68
C GLU A 339 35.77 47.45 29.49
N ASN A 340 35.41 48.64 29.08
CA ASN A 340 35.68 49.87 29.84
C ASN A 340 34.89 49.89 31.17
N ALA A 341 33.62 49.47 31.18
CA ALA A 341 32.83 49.36 32.39
C ALA A 341 33.39 48.31 33.37
N LYS A 342 33.86 47.16 32.89
CA LYS A 342 34.52 46.16 33.71
C LYS A 342 35.86 46.66 34.30
N ASN A 343 36.62 47.38 33.50
CA ASN A 343 37.90 47.94 33.96
C ASN A 343 37.72 49.13 34.93
N GLU A 344 36.65 49.93 34.79
CA GLU A 344 36.30 50.95 35.79
C GLU A 344 35.81 50.37 37.11
N ASN A 345 34.96 49.31 37.09
CA ASN A 345 34.57 48.63 38.30
C ASN A 345 35.75 47.96 39.02
N ALA A 346 36.64 47.29 38.27
CA ALA A 346 37.85 46.70 38.85
C ALA A 346 38.82 47.74 39.42
N ARG A 347 38.87 48.96 38.90
CA ARG A 347 39.64 50.07 39.43
C ARG A 347 39.02 50.71 40.68
N ASN A 348 37.70 50.67 40.81
CA ASN A 348 36.98 51.20 41.98
C ASN A 348 36.92 50.21 43.12
N GLU A 349 37.11 48.91 42.93
CA GLU A 349 37.24 47.90 43.95
C GLU A 349 38.66 47.81 44.55
N GLN A 350 39.65 48.46 43.94
CA GLN A 350 41.02 48.54 44.37
C GLN A 350 41.39 49.86 45.12
N LYS A 351 40.40 50.74 45.31
CA LYS A 351 40.53 51.96 46.17
C LYS A 351 39.68 51.81 47.39
#